data_08b757053e41aec33a3a8c5201fd657b
#
_entry.id   08b757053e41aec33a3a8c5201fd657b
#
_cell.length_a   1.000
_cell.length_b   1.000
_cell.length_c   1.000
_cell.angle_alpha   90.00
_cell.angle_beta   90.00
_cell.angle_gamma   90.00
#
_symmetry.space_group_name_H-M   'P 1'
#
loop_
_entity.id
_entity.type
_entity.pdbx_description
1 polymer ?
#
loop_
_entity_poly.entity_id
_entity_poly.type
_entity_poly.pdbx_seq_one_letter_code
_entity_poly.pdbx_strand_id
1 'polypeptide(L)'
;MILAIDIGNTNIVVGCIKDDKILFTERMSTDSNETVLEYAIGFKTVLELYHIHTKDLTGSIISSVVPPVTNTVKEALFKITHHQAMVVGPGIRTGLNILTDNPAATGSDLIVGAVAAIHEYPVPLIIFDFGTATTASVVDRKKNYIGGMIIPGIRVSLDGLASHASQLSRISLDAPKKIIGTNTADCMKSGLLYGNAAMLDGIVDRME
;
A
#
# COMPACT_ATOMS: atom_id res chain seq x y z
N MET A 1 -21.26 -2.26 8.69
CA MET A 1 -20.17 -1.78 7.84
C MET A 1 -18.83 -2.12 8.47
N ILE A 2 -17.80 -2.33 7.68
CA ILE A 2 -16.43 -2.62 8.16
C ILE A 2 -15.52 -1.46 7.77
N LEU A 3 -14.72 -0.98 8.72
CA LEU A 3 -13.69 0.02 8.47
C LEU A 3 -12.37 -0.71 8.20
N ALA A 4 -11.81 -0.56 7.01
CA ALA A 4 -10.55 -1.14 6.61
C ALA A 4 -9.45 -0.07 6.63
N ILE A 5 -8.35 -0.37 7.30
CA ILE A 5 -7.21 0.54 7.46
C ILE A 5 -5.96 -0.16 6.93
N ASP A 6 -5.26 0.48 6.01
CA ASP A 6 -3.95 0.03 5.56
C ASP A 6 -2.89 1.07 5.96
N ILE A 7 -1.94 0.67 6.80
CA ILE A 7 -0.91 1.54 7.38
C ILE A 7 0.40 1.27 6.65
N GLY A 8 0.68 2.10 5.66
CA GLY A 8 1.97 2.15 4.98
C GLY A 8 2.94 3.14 5.63
N ASN A 9 4.21 3.12 5.19
CA ASN A 9 5.25 4.01 5.74
C ASN A 9 4.98 5.51 5.50
N THR A 10 4.26 5.86 4.45
CA THR A 10 4.01 7.26 4.07
C THR A 10 2.55 7.66 4.30
N ASN A 11 1.62 6.76 4.03
CA ASN A 11 0.19 7.04 4.10
C ASN A 11 -0.55 5.92 4.82
N ILE A 12 -1.62 6.30 5.50
CA ILE A 12 -2.68 5.43 5.99
C ILE A 12 -3.85 5.55 5.02
N VAL A 13 -4.27 4.44 4.44
CA VAL A 13 -5.47 4.37 3.62
C VAL A 13 -6.65 3.93 4.49
N VAL A 14 -7.73 4.68 4.44
CA VAL A 14 -8.95 4.43 5.21
C VAL A 14 -10.08 4.13 4.23
N GLY A 15 -10.65 2.94 4.31
CA GLY A 15 -11.79 2.53 3.48
C GLY A 15 -12.96 2.06 4.33
N CYS A 16 -14.18 2.28 3.87
CA CYS A 16 -15.38 1.71 4.48
C CYS A 16 -16.08 0.79 3.50
N ILE A 17 -16.41 -0.42 3.97
CA ILE A 17 -17.00 -1.48 3.15
C ILE A 17 -18.37 -1.84 3.71
N LYS A 18 -19.36 -1.93 2.83
CA LYS A 18 -20.70 -2.42 3.13
C LYS A 18 -21.20 -3.30 1.99
N ASP A 19 -21.65 -4.51 2.31
CA ASP A 19 -22.22 -5.46 1.35
C ASP A 19 -21.31 -5.63 0.10
N ASP A 20 -20.02 -5.91 0.34
CA ASP A 20 -18.92 -6.04 -0.65
C ASP A 20 -18.68 -4.81 -1.55
N LYS A 21 -19.23 -3.66 -1.16
CA LYS A 21 -19.00 -2.39 -1.87
C LYS A 21 -18.16 -1.45 -1.04
N ILE A 22 -17.15 -0.87 -1.66
CA ILE A 22 -16.36 0.23 -1.08
C ILE A 22 -17.21 1.49 -1.16
N LEU A 23 -17.54 2.07 0.01
CA LEU A 23 -18.31 3.30 0.11
C LEU A 23 -17.44 4.53 -0.12
N PHE A 24 -16.22 4.49 0.41
CA PHE A 24 -15.18 5.50 0.20
C PHE A 24 -13.79 4.92 0.42
N THR A 25 -12.79 5.63 -0.08
CA THR A 25 -11.37 5.42 0.23
C THR A 25 -10.72 6.78 0.38
N GLU A 26 -10.06 7.00 1.53
CA GLU A 26 -9.35 8.24 1.84
C GLU A 26 -7.92 7.97 2.28
N ARG A 27 -7.09 9.00 2.23
CA ARG A 27 -5.69 8.91 2.66
C ARG A 27 -5.38 9.94 3.74
N MET A 28 -4.68 9.48 4.75
CA MET A 28 -4.08 10.30 5.80
C MET A 28 -2.56 10.10 5.77
N SER A 29 -1.79 11.05 6.27
CA SER A 29 -0.35 10.85 6.45
C SER A 29 -0.10 9.82 7.55
N THR A 30 0.98 9.04 7.42
CA THR A 30 1.49 8.22 8.51
C THR A 30 2.44 9.08 9.34
N ASP A 31 2.10 9.35 10.59
CA ASP A 31 2.96 10.07 11.53
C ASP A 31 3.09 9.28 12.84
N SER A 32 4.32 8.86 13.15
CA SER A 32 4.61 8.12 14.39
C SER A 32 4.53 8.97 15.66
N ASN A 33 4.45 10.30 15.52
CA ASN A 33 4.32 11.22 16.64
C ASN A 33 2.86 11.55 16.98
N GLU A 34 1.91 11.23 16.10
CA GLU A 34 0.48 11.41 16.39
C GLU A 34 0.03 10.54 17.56
N THR A 35 -0.76 11.15 18.43
CA THR A 35 -1.36 10.49 19.59
C THR A 35 -2.61 9.70 19.19
N VAL A 36 -3.07 8.83 20.09
CA VAL A 36 -4.35 8.12 19.97
C VAL A 36 -5.52 9.07 19.69
N LEU A 37 -5.51 10.27 20.32
CA LEU A 37 -6.58 11.24 20.15
C LEU A 37 -6.57 11.87 18.76
N GLU A 38 -5.40 12.21 18.23
CA GLU A 38 -5.26 12.81 16.89
C GLU A 38 -5.72 11.83 15.81
N TYR A 39 -5.28 10.57 15.84
CA TYR A 39 -5.81 9.55 14.94
C TYR A 39 -7.32 9.32 15.11
N ALA A 40 -7.84 9.31 16.35
CA ALA A 40 -9.26 9.13 16.59
C ALA A 40 -10.09 10.28 16.00
N ILE A 41 -9.61 11.53 16.13
CA ILE A 41 -10.24 12.72 15.50
C ILE A 41 -10.18 12.59 13.98
N GLY A 42 -9.02 12.21 13.42
CA GLY A 42 -8.86 12.02 11.98
C GLY A 42 -9.85 11.01 11.42
N PHE A 43 -9.93 9.81 11.99
CA PHE A 43 -10.89 8.78 11.56
C PHE A 43 -12.34 9.22 11.72
N LYS A 44 -12.66 9.87 12.83
CA LYS A 44 -14.02 10.40 13.04
C LYS A 44 -14.37 11.44 11.98
N THR A 45 -13.46 12.35 11.67
CA THR A 45 -13.65 13.37 10.64
C THR A 45 -13.87 12.73 9.25
N VAL A 46 -13.07 11.72 8.88
CA VAL A 46 -13.27 10.98 7.63
C VAL A 46 -14.66 10.34 7.58
N LEU A 47 -15.09 9.66 8.64
CA LEU A 47 -16.42 9.06 8.69
C LEU A 47 -17.55 10.11 8.58
N GLU A 48 -17.41 11.26 9.24
CA GLU A 48 -18.38 12.37 9.19
C GLU A 48 -18.49 12.96 7.78
N LEU A 49 -17.39 13.10 7.04
CA LEU A 49 -17.39 13.57 5.64
C LEU A 49 -18.25 12.70 4.74
N TYR A 50 -18.34 11.40 5.03
CA TYR A 50 -19.15 10.43 4.29
C TYR A 50 -20.49 10.10 4.95
N HIS A 51 -20.90 10.89 5.97
CA HIS A 51 -22.14 10.71 6.72
C HIS A 51 -22.30 9.32 7.34
N ILE A 52 -21.19 8.71 7.74
CA ILE A 52 -21.16 7.40 8.41
C ILE A 52 -21.02 7.61 9.93
N HIS A 53 -21.92 7.05 10.69
CA HIS A 53 -21.82 7.08 12.14
C HIS A 53 -21.00 5.91 12.66
N THR A 54 -20.17 6.14 13.68
CA THR A 54 -19.34 5.09 14.29
C THR A 54 -20.15 3.89 14.80
N LYS A 55 -21.40 4.12 15.25
CA LYS A 55 -22.35 3.06 15.67
C LYS A 55 -22.78 2.11 14.54
N ASP A 56 -22.63 2.53 13.29
CA ASP A 56 -22.99 1.71 12.11
C ASP A 56 -21.86 0.78 11.69
N LEU A 57 -20.69 0.94 12.32
CA LEU A 57 -19.54 0.05 12.11
C LEU A 57 -19.70 -1.20 12.98
N THR A 58 -19.62 -2.35 12.36
CA THR A 58 -19.68 -3.67 13.02
C THR A 58 -18.32 -4.25 13.34
N GLY A 59 -17.25 -3.63 12.84
CA GLY A 59 -15.86 -4.02 13.08
C GLY A 59 -14.89 -3.18 12.27
N SER A 60 -13.60 -3.39 12.54
CA SER A 60 -12.49 -2.81 11.78
C SER A 60 -11.38 -3.81 11.58
N ILE A 61 -10.65 -3.67 10.46
CA ILE A 61 -9.51 -4.49 10.11
C ILE A 61 -8.34 -3.58 9.75
N ILE A 62 -7.13 -3.95 10.20
CA ILE A 62 -5.89 -3.22 9.97
C ILE A 62 -4.90 -4.14 9.25
N SER A 63 -4.40 -3.71 8.10
CA SER A 63 -3.14 -4.14 7.53
C SER A 63 -2.08 -3.10 7.91
N SER A 64 -0.88 -3.51 8.31
CA SER A 64 0.16 -2.56 8.70
C SER A 64 1.56 -3.11 8.50
N VAL A 65 2.43 -2.24 7.98
CA VAL A 65 3.89 -2.44 7.91
C VAL A 65 4.64 -1.44 8.81
N VAL A 66 3.92 -0.74 9.72
CA VAL A 66 4.47 0.27 10.62
C VAL A 66 4.10 -0.06 12.09
N PRO A 67 4.81 -1.01 12.74
CA PRO A 67 4.45 -1.47 14.07
C PRO A 67 4.24 -0.38 15.14
N PRO A 68 5.04 0.72 15.18
CA PRO A 68 4.83 1.77 16.17
C PRO A 68 3.46 2.45 16.05
N VAL A 69 2.97 2.65 14.82
CA VAL A 69 1.67 3.31 14.54
C VAL A 69 0.50 2.35 14.75
N THR A 70 0.71 1.06 14.53
CA THR A 70 -0.36 0.04 14.58
C THR A 70 -1.11 0.05 15.91
N ASN A 71 -0.41 0.11 17.04
CA ASN A 71 -1.04 0.10 18.36
C ASN A 71 -1.81 1.40 18.62
N THR A 72 -1.24 2.54 18.27
CA THR A 72 -1.89 3.86 18.38
C THR A 72 -3.20 3.90 17.58
N VAL A 73 -3.19 3.39 16.34
CA VAL A 73 -4.37 3.30 15.49
C VAL A 73 -5.41 2.32 16.04
N LYS A 74 -4.99 1.15 16.58
CA LYS A 74 -5.91 0.21 17.26
C LYS A 74 -6.66 0.88 18.41
N GLU A 75 -5.93 1.60 19.27
CA GLU A 75 -6.51 2.31 20.39
C GLU A 75 -7.43 3.45 19.94
N ALA A 76 -7.05 4.17 18.88
CA ALA A 76 -7.87 5.22 18.28
C ALA A 76 -9.19 4.66 17.74
N LEU A 77 -9.15 3.56 17.01
CA LEU A 77 -10.34 2.88 16.51
C LEU A 77 -11.22 2.37 17.66
N PHE A 78 -10.64 1.74 18.67
CA PHE A 78 -11.39 1.29 19.85
C PHE A 78 -12.08 2.45 20.57
N LYS A 79 -11.39 3.61 20.67
CA LYS A 79 -11.94 4.81 21.32
C LYS A 79 -13.21 5.34 20.63
N ILE A 80 -13.32 5.22 19.31
CA ILE A 80 -14.47 5.77 18.56
C ILE A 80 -15.54 4.73 18.23
N THR A 81 -15.18 3.43 18.17
CA THR A 81 -16.10 2.37 17.75
C THR A 81 -16.51 1.45 18.89
N HIS A 82 -15.74 1.39 19.97
CA HIS A 82 -15.84 0.43 21.07
C HIS A 82 -15.68 -1.05 20.63
N HIS A 83 -15.15 -1.29 19.43
CA HIS A 83 -14.82 -2.62 18.91
C HIS A 83 -13.30 -2.80 18.78
N GLN A 84 -12.82 -4.01 19.09
CA GLN A 84 -11.41 -4.34 18.85
C GLN A 84 -11.18 -4.51 17.35
N ALA A 85 -10.18 -3.80 16.82
CA ALA A 85 -9.77 -3.98 15.44
C ALA A 85 -9.03 -5.30 15.27
N MET A 86 -9.34 -6.03 14.19
CA MET A 86 -8.55 -7.18 13.74
C MET A 86 -7.29 -6.67 13.06
N VAL A 87 -6.12 -7.20 13.41
CA VAL A 87 -4.86 -6.85 12.72
C VAL A 87 -4.41 -8.02 11.88
N VAL A 88 -4.23 -7.80 10.59
CA VAL A 88 -3.71 -8.82 9.67
C VAL A 88 -2.26 -9.14 10.04
N GLY A 89 -1.97 -10.40 10.26
CA GLY A 89 -0.65 -10.87 10.65
C GLY A 89 -0.60 -12.37 10.84
N PRO A 90 0.52 -12.90 11.36
CA PRO A 90 0.69 -14.33 11.58
C PRO A 90 -0.45 -14.92 12.40
N GLY A 91 -1.00 -16.03 11.93
CA GLY A 91 -2.11 -16.74 12.59
C GLY A 91 -3.51 -16.37 12.07
N ILE A 92 -3.67 -15.31 11.26
CA ILE A 92 -4.93 -15.01 10.59
C ILE A 92 -5.09 -15.89 9.35
N ARG A 93 -6.23 -16.57 9.24
CA ARG A 93 -6.56 -17.37 8.06
C ARG A 93 -7.08 -16.46 6.95
N THR A 94 -6.24 -16.13 5.99
CA THR A 94 -6.59 -15.31 4.82
C THR A 94 -7.09 -16.14 3.63
N GLY A 95 -6.97 -17.47 3.68
CA GLY A 95 -7.22 -18.35 2.55
C GLY A 95 -6.08 -18.41 1.53
N LEU A 96 -5.05 -17.58 1.70
CA LEU A 96 -3.84 -17.58 0.88
C LEU A 96 -2.79 -18.52 1.51
N ASN A 97 -2.27 -19.46 0.72
CA ASN A 97 -1.14 -20.27 1.13
C ASN A 97 0.17 -19.55 0.78
N ILE A 98 1.03 -19.32 1.76
CA ILE A 98 2.27 -18.54 1.61
C ILE A 98 3.45 -19.52 1.59
N LEU A 99 4.16 -19.60 0.47
CA LEU A 99 5.28 -20.53 0.23
C LEU A 99 6.64 -19.82 0.21
N THR A 100 6.80 -18.76 0.99
CA THR A 100 8.09 -18.09 1.19
C THR A 100 8.91 -18.83 2.27
N ASP A 101 10.23 -18.60 2.31
CA ASP A 101 11.12 -19.19 3.31
C ASP A 101 10.70 -18.87 4.75
N ASN A 102 10.16 -17.66 4.97
CA ASN A 102 9.59 -17.24 6.24
C ASN A 102 8.23 -16.57 6.05
N PRO A 103 7.14 -17.35 6.03
CA PRO A 103 5.79 -16.83 5.83
C PRO A 103 5.37 -15.76 6.86
N ALA A 104 5.87 -15.85 8.09
CA ALA A 104 5.54 -14.90 9.15
C ALA A 104 6.20 -13.52 8.94
N ALA A 105 7.23 -13.43 8.12
CA ALA A 105 7.92 -12.19 7.78
C ALA A 105 7.36 -11.54 6.51
N THR A 106 6.43 -12.18 5.82
CA THR A 106 5.78 -11.57 4.64
C THR A 106 4.91 -10.41 5.07
N GLY A 107 5.10 -9.24 4.46
CA GLY A 107 4.34 -8.02 4.76
C GLY A 107 2.83 -8.22 4.63
N SER A 108 2.07 -7.66 5.57
CA SER A 108 0.61 -7.77 5.55
C SER A 108 -0.01 -7.10 4.32
N ASP A 109 0.57 -6.01 3.83
CA ASP A 109 0.21 -5.32 2.61
C ASP A 109 0.28 -6.24 1.37
N LEU A 110 1.36 -7.01 1.23
CA LEU A 110 1.51 -7.98 0.14
C LEU A 110 0.49 -9.11 0.24
N ILE A 111 0.19 -9.56 1.47
CA ILE A 111 -0.81 -10.62 1.71
C ILE A 111 -2.22 -10.13 1.35
N VAL A 112 -2.64 -8.95 1.84
CA VAL A 112 -3.98 -8.43 1.56
C VAL A 112 -4.16 -8.10 0.08
N GLY A 113 -3.11 -7.57 -0.58
CA GLY A 113 -3.09 -7.33 -2.02
C GLY A 113 -3.26 -8.63 -2.82
N ALA A 114 -2.53 -9.69 -2.44
CA ALA A 114 -2.66 -10.99 -3.09
C ALA A 114 -4.03 -11.63 -2.87
N VAL A 115 -4.59 -11.54 -1.65
CA VAL A 115 -5.95 -12.03 -1.35
C VAL A 115 -6.99 -11.30 -2.20
N ALA A 116 -6.92 -9.98 -2.32
CA ALA A 116 -7.81 -9.21 -3.16
C ALA A 116 -7.68 -9.61 -4.64
N ALA A 117 -6.44 -9.73 -5.14
CA ALA A 117 -6.18 -10.05 -6.52
C ALA A 117 -6.70 -11.45 -6.92
N ILE A 118 -6.51 -12.48 -6.10
CA ILE A 118 -7.03 -13.83 -6.39
C ILE A 118 -8.56 -13.95 -6.31
N HIS A 119 -9.21 -12.96 -5.70
CA HIS A 119 -10.67 -12.88 -5.65
C HIS A 119 -11.23 -12.25 -6.93
N GLU A 120 -10.54 -11.29 -7.52
CA GLU A 120 -11.01 -10.52 -8.67
C GLU A 120 -10.49 -11.03 -10.00
N TYR A 121 -9.31 -11.67 -10.02
CA TYR A 121 -8.61 -12.04 -11.25
C TYR A 121 -8.27 -13.53 -11.30
N PRO A 122 -8.18 -14.11 -12.51
CA PRO A 122 -7.71 -15.48 -12.68
C PRO A 122 -6.23 -15.62 -12.37
N VAL A 123 -5.83 -16.75 -11.79
CA VAL A 123 -4.41 -17.08 -11.54
C VAL A 123 -3.81 -17.81 -12.77
N PRO A 124 -2.46 -17.73 -13.02
CA PRO A 124 -1.44 -17.11 -12.17
C PRO A 124 -1.45 -15.58 -12.27
N LEU A 125 -0.87 -14.90 -11.29
CA LEU A 125 -0.86 -13.43 -11.21
C LEU A 125 0.53 -12.91 -10.86
N ILE A 126 0.92 -11.79 -11.48
CA ILE A 126 1.96 -10.90 -11.01
C ILE A 126 1.28 -9.60 -10.60
N ILE A 127 1.47 -9.19 -9.35
CA ILE A 127 0.82 -8.03 -8.76
C ILE A 127 1.90 -6.98 -8.51
N PHE A 128 1.79 -5.83 -9.17
CA PHE A 128 2.67 -4.69 -8.91
C PHE A 128 1.97 -3.69 -7.99
N ASP A 129 2.64 -3.30 -6.92
CA ASP A 129 2.23 -2.21 -6.04
C ASP A 129 3.26 -1.08 -6.11
N PHE A 130 2.78 0.14 -6.43
CA PHE A 130 3.59 1.34 -6.61
C PHE A 130 3.50 2.24 -5.37
N GLY A 131 4.30 1.93 -4.39
CA GLY A 131 4.40 2.68 -3.14
C GLY A 131 5.75 3.37 -2.93
N THR A 132 6.14 3.49 -1.67
CA THR A 132 7.51 3.90 -1.25
C THR A 132 8.55 2.94 -1.85
N ALA A 133 8.28 1.65 -1.80
CA ALA A 133 8.90 0.65 -2.68
C ALA A 133 7.91 0.27 -3.78
N THR A 134 8.40 -0.12 -4.96
CA THR A 134 7.61 -0.86 -5.94
C THR A 134 7.82 -2.33 -5.66
N THR A 135 6.73 -3.06 -5.38
CA THR A 135 6.81 -4.51 -5.18
C THR A 135 6.20 -5.25 -6.35
N ALA A 136 6.73 -6.43 -6.67
CA ALA A 136 6.13 -7.40 -7.58
C ALA A 136 5.87 -8.68 -6.80
N SER A 137 4.62 -9.05 -6.60
CA SER A 137 4.18 -10.25 -5.89
C SER A 137 3.67 -11.29 -6.88
N VAL A 138 4.03 -12.55 -6.67
CA VAL A 138 3.66 -13.64 -7.57
C VAL A 138 2.73 -14.64 -6.88
N VAL A 139 1.60 -14.91 -7.53
CA VAL A 139 0.66 -15.95 -7.13
C VAL A 139 0.59 -17.01 -8.22
N ASP A 140 0.84 -18.27 -7.87
CA ASP A 140 0.87 -19.39 -8.79
C ASP A 140 -0.54 -19.88 -9.21
N ARG A 141 -0.58 -20.85 -10.14
CA ARG A 141 -1.84 -21.46 -10.64
C ARG A 141 -2.65 -22.15 -9.55
N LYS A 142 -2.06 -22.48 -8.39
CA LYS A 142 -2.72 -23.11 -7.26
C LYS A 142 -3.17 -22.11 -6.19
N LYS A 143 -3.10 -20.81 -6.51
CA LYS A 143 -3.40 -19.71 -5.57
C LYS A 143 -2.43 -19.64 -4.39
N ASN A 144 -1.17 -20.09 -4.55
CA ASN A 144 -0.14 -19.90 -3.55
C ASN A 144 0.62 -18.59 -3.81
N TYR A 145 0.88 -17.84 -2.76
CA TYR A 145 1.85 -16.75 -2.79
C TYR A 145 3.27 -17.35 -2.73
N ILE A 146 4.04 -17.21 -3.81
CA ILE A 146 5.33 -17.88 -3.95
C ILE A 146 6.53 -16.94 -3.75
N GLY A 147 6.30 -15.65 -3.51
CA GLY A 147 7.33 -14.65 -3.30
C GLY A 147 7.18 -13.45 -4.22
N GLY A 148 8.24 -12.69 -4.37
CA GLY A 148 8.20 -11.46 -5.16
C GLY A 148 9.53 -10.73 -5.21
N MET A 149 9.48 -9.48 -5.68
CA MET A 149 10.62 -8.56 -5.76
C MET A 149 10.28 -7.25 -5.06
N ILE A 150 11.28 -6.59 -4.51
CA ILE A 150 11.18 -5.26 -3.92
C ILE A 150 12.16 -4.35 -4.65
N ILE A 151 11.66 -3.26 -5.18
CA ILE A 151 12.39 -2.32 -6.02
C ILE A 151 12.20 -0.91 -5.44
N PRO A 152 13.19 0.00 -5.53
CA PRO A 152 12.97 1.38 -5.12
C PRO A 152 11.78 2.01 -5.85
N GLY A 153 10.85 2.61 -5.10
CA GLY A 153 9.73 3.34 -5.71
C GLY A 153 10.21 4.55 -6.51
N ILE A 154 9.37 5.03 -7.44
CA ILE A 154 9.73 6.11 -8.37
C ILE A 154 10.16 7.38 -7.62
N ARG A 155 9.46 7.73 -6.54
CA ARG A 155 9.80 8.91 -5.73
C ARG A 155 11.10 8.72 -4.96
N VAL A 156 11.32 7.55 -4.38
CA VAL A 156 12.57 7.22 -3.68
C VAL A 156 13.75 7.25 -4.65
N SER A 157 13.56 6.76 -5.89
CA SER A 157 14.57 6.83 -6.95
C SER A 157 14.89 8.28 -7.34
N LEU A 158 13.87 9.14 -7.47
CA LEU A 158 14.05 10.56 -7.74
C LEU A 158 14.79 11.26 -6.60
N ASP A 159 14.36 11.06 -5.36
CA ASP A 159 14.99 11.67 -4.18
C ASP A 159 16.44 11.18 -4.02
N GLY A 160 16.70 9.90 -4.33
CA GLY A 160 18.05 9.32 -4.37
C GLY A 160 18.95 10.03 -5.39
N LEU A 161 18.48 10.23 -6.63
CA LEU A 161 19.22 10.98 -7.64
C LEU A 161 19.48 12.42 -7.20
N ALA A 162 18.48 13.12 -6.69
CA ALA A 162 18.60 14.51 -6.29
C ALA A 162 19.50 14.71 -5.05
N SER A 163 19.62 13.72 -4.16
CA SER A 163 20.44 13.80 -2.96
C SER A 163 21.91 13.40 -3.20
N HIS A 164 22.16 12.51 -4.17
CA HIS A 164 23.50 11.96 -4.41
C HIS A 164 24.20 12.52 -5.66
N ALA A 165 23.48 13.21 -6.54
CA ALA A 165 24.06 13.82 -7.74
C ALA A 165 23.99 15.33 -7.67
N SER A 166 25.14 15.99 -7.45
CA SER A 166 25.25 17.44 -7.17
C SER A 166 24.64 18.36 -8.24
N GLN A 167 24.47 17.89 -9.48
CA GLN A 167 23.90 18.66 -10.58
C GLN A 167 22.42 18.32 -10.86
N LEU A 168 21.83 17.37 -10.12
CA LEU A 168 20.44 16.99 -10.30
C LEU A 168 19.59 17.59 -9.17
N SER A 169 18.58 18.36 -9.54
CA SER A 169 17.63 18.94 -8.59
C SER A 169 16.35 18.12 -8.51
N ARG A 170 15.57 18.33 -7.44
CA ARG A 170 14.23 17.78 -7.36
C ARG A 170 13.35 18.31 -8.49
N ILE A 171 12.62 17.44 -9.13
CA ILE A 171 11.68 17.73 -10.21
C ILE A 171 10.29 17.20 -9.88
N SER A 172 9.26 17.69 -10.56
CA SER A 172 7.92 17.10 -10.53
C SER A 172 7.89 15.78 -11.30
N LEU A 173 7.04 14.82 -10.87
CA LEU A 173 6.82 13.53 -11.54
C LEU A 173 5.67 13.61 -12.55
N ASP A 174 5.68 14.60 -13.42
CA ASP A 174 4.79 14.68 -14.56
C ASP A 174 5.39 13.98 -15.78
N ALA A 175 4.53 13.59 -16.72
CA ALA A 175 4.96 12.90 -17.92
C ALA A 175 5.91 13.76 -18.77
N PRO A 176 7.04 13.22 -19.25
CA PRO A 176 7.92 13.93 -20.16
C PRO A 176 7.23 14.12 -21.53
N LYS A 177 7.57 15.19 -22.21
CA LYS A 177 7.01 15.48 -23.55
C LYS A 177 7.42 14.45 -24.61
N LYS A 178 8.58 13.84 -24.44
CA LYS A 178 9.15 12.85 -25.36
C LYS A 178 10.14 11.94 -24.61
N ILE A 179 10.38 10.76 -25.15
CA ILE A 179 11.29 9.77 -24.54
C ILE A 179 12.73 10.28 -24.47
N ILE A 180 13.21 10.98 -25.49
CA ILE A 180 14.54 11.60 -25.47
C ILE A 180 14.41 13.02 -24.95
N GLY A 181 14.75 13.23 -23.69
CA GLY A 181 14.83 14.56 -23.06
C GLY A 181 15.96 15.40 -23.66
N THR A 182 15.78 16.71 -23.69
CA THR A 182 16.78 17.67 -24.21
C THR A 182 17.23 18.68 -23.14
N ASN A 183 16.80 18.50 -21.90
CA ASN A 183 17.25 19.20 -20.70
C ASN A 183 17.25 18.21 -19.53
N THR A 184 17.93 18.57 -18.45
CA THR A 184 18.12 17.68 -17.29
C THR A 184 16.80 17.20 -16.70
N ALA A 185 15.81 18.08 -16.52
CA ALA A 185 14.53 17.73 -15.95
C ALA A 185 13.76 16.71 -16.81
N ASP A 186 13.67 16.95 -18.11
CA ASP A 186 13.00 16.02 -19.04
C ASP A 186 13.76 14.69 -19.17
N CYS A 187 15.11 14.72 -19.11
CA CYS A 187 15.91 13.48 -19.08
C CYS A 187 15.62 12.65 -17.82
N MET A 188 15.53 13.29 -16.64
CA MET A 188 15.19 12.63 -15.38
C MET A 188 13.76 12.06 -15.41
N LYS A 189 12.78 12.84 -15.85
CA LYS A 189 11.38 12.39 -16.02
C LYS A 189 11.28 11.19 -16.95
N SER A 190 11.94 11.28 -18.09
CA SER A 190 11.95 10.21 -19.09
C SER A 190 12.60 8.93 -18.53
N GLY A 191 13.76 9.05 -17.90
CA GLY A 191 14.46 7.92 -17.29
C GLY A 191 13.64 7.24 -16.20
N LEU A 192 12.99 8.02 -15.34
CA LEU A 192 12.14 7.48 -14.27
C LEU A 192 10.88 6.80 -14.83
N LEU A 193 10.14 7.44 -15.73
CA LEU A 193 8.88 6.88 -16.25
C LEU A 193 9.10 5.72 -17.21
N TYR A 194 9.84 5.95 -18.29
CA TYR A 194 10.07 4.91 -19.29
C TYR A 194 11.02 3.81 -18.80
N GLY A 195 11.98 4.16 -17.93
CA GLY A 195 12.86 3.18 -17.32
C GLY A 195 12.08 2.23 -16.40
N ASN A 196 11.16 2.75 -15.57
CA ASN A 196 10.29 1.89 -14.77
C ASN A 196 9.35 1.04 -15.65
N ALA A 197 8.73 1.60 -16.68
CA ALA A 197 7.88 0.83 -17.60
C ALA A 197 8.67 -0.34 -18.24
N ALA A 198 9.83 -0.06 -18.83
CA ALA A 198 10.68 -1.09 -19.44
C ALA A 198 11.19 -2.14 -18.42
N MET A 199 11.44 -1.71 -17.18
CA MET A 199 11.79 -2.63 -16.10
C MET A 199 10.62 -3.59 -15.79
N LEU A 200 9.39 -3.09 -15.72
CA LEU A 200 8.20 -3.92 -15.47
C LEU A 200 8.00 -4.94 -16.60
N ASP A 201 8.04 -4.51 -17.84
CA ASP A 201 7.95 -5.40 -19.00
C ASP A 201 9.00 -6.51 -18.91
N GLY A 202 10.27 -6.13 -18.67
CA GLY A 202 11.35 -7.09 -18.54
C GLY A 202 11.29 -7.98 -17.29
N ILE A 203 10.59 -7.59 -16.23
CA ILE A 203 10.31 -8.43 -15.05
C ILE A 203 9.25 -9.48 -15.40
N VAL A 204 8.16 -9.06 -16.05
CA VAL A 204 7.10 -9.98 -16.50
C VAL A 204 7.69 -11.05 -17.41
N ASP A 205 8.44 -10.66 -18.46
CA ASP A 205 9.10 -11.58 -19.39
C ASP A 205 10.01 -12.65 -18.73
N ARG A 206 10.55 -12.34 -17.52
CA ARG A 206 11.44 -13.26 -16.79
C ARG A 206 10.72 -14.11 -15.76
N MET A 207 9.48 -13.73 -15.41
CA MET A 207 8.65 -14.46 -14.45
C MET A 207 7.71 -15.47 -15.14
N GLU A 208 7.46 -15.30 -16.45
CA GLU A 208 6.73 -16.25 -17.30
C GLU A 208 7.61 -17.46 -17.68
#